data_fb2566965e7005c5b6e412c5574725fb
#
_entry.id   fb2566965e7005c5b6e412c5574725fb
#
_cell.length_a   1.000
_cell.length_b   1.000
_cell.length_c   1.000
_cell.angle_alpha   90.00
_cell.angle_beta   90.00
_cell.angle_gamma   90.00
#
_symmetry.space_group_name_H-M   'P 1'
#
loop_
_entity.id
_entity.type
_entity.pdbx_description
1 polymer ?
#
loop_
_entity_poly.entity_id
_entity_poly.type
_entity_poly.pdbx_seq_one_letter_code
_entity_poly.pdbx_strand_id
1 'polypeptide(L)'
;MIFGAGYGWDALARSHWLKSCSIHYWGDIDTHGFGILDHLRVYFGHVKSFLMDRVTLDAHTAVWGKEDKPLVADLHRLTSEERELYDDLRDNRVRAGLRLEQEHIGFHWLAHRLQHLLDGAAAPHLGTLP
;
A
#
# COMPACT_ATOMS: atom_id res chain seq x y z
N MET A 1 -8.75 7.88 5.50
CA MET A 1 -8.25 7.01 6.60
C MET A 1 -7.13 6.13 6.09
N ILE A 2 -6.08 5.98 6.88
CA ILE A 2 -4.90 5.19 6.51
C ILE A 2 -4.71 4.08 7.55
N PHE A 3 -4.58 2.83 7.08
CA PHE A 3 -4.28 1.69 7.93
C PHE A 3 -2.83 1.27 7.71
N GLY A 4 -2.09 1.08 8.80
CA GLY A 4 -0.70 0.69 8.74
C GLY A 4 -0.43 -0.75 9.15
N ALA A 5 -1.41 -1.45 9.69
CA ALA A 5 -1.29 -2.83 10.12
C ALA A 5 -2.44 -3.65 9.56
N GLY A 6 -2.21 -4.93 9.33
CA GLY A 6 -3.17 -5.77 8.66
C GLY A 6 -4.13 -6.52 9.57
N TYR A 7 -4.09 -6.30 10.87
CA TYR A 7 -4.98 -7.00 11.81
C TYR A 7 -5.94 -6.02 12.46
N GLY A 8 -7.07 -6.54 12.95
CA GLY A 8 -8.09 -5.72 13.59
C GLY A 8 -9.07 -5.08 12.62
N TRP A 9 -8.81 -5.16 11.32
CA TRP A 9 -9.68 -4.55 10.33
C TRP A 9 -10.98 -5.33 10.11
N ASP A 10 -11.09 -6.56 10.58
CA ASP A 10 -12.35 -7.32 10.55
C ASP A 10 -13.46 -6.57 11.30
N ALA A 11 -13.11 -5.97 12.44
CA ALA A 11 -14.06 -5.16 13.18
C ALA A 11 -14.45 -3.91 12.40
N LEU A 12 -13.50 -3.34 11.65
CA LEU A 12 -13.74 -2.15 10.82
C LEU A 12 -14.63 -2.49 9.64
N ALA A 13 -14.57 -3.73 9.12
CA ALA A 13 -15.37 -4.16 8.00
C ALA A 13 -16.87 -4.10 8.28
N ARG A 14 -17.26 -4.09 9.57
CA ARG A 14 -18.66 -3.98 10.00
C ARG A 14 -19.14 -2.55 10.07
N SER A 15 -18.24 -1.59 9.90
CA SER A 15 -18.59 -0.16 10.02
C SER A 15 -19.02 0.36 8.67
N HIS A 16 -20.30 0.59 8.50
CA HIS A 16 -20.87 1.02 7.22
C HIS A 16 -20.33 2.36 6.75
N TRP A 17 -19.97 3.25 7.67
CA TRP A 17 -19.45 4.58 7.31
C TRP A 17 -18.11 4.51 6.57
N LEU A 18 -17.33 3.43 6.76
CA LEU A 18 -16.05 3.26 6.07
C LEU A 18 -16.23 3.09 4.56
N LYS A 19 -17.40 2.62 4.13
CA LYS A 19 -17.66 2.42 2.70
C LYS A 19 -17.75 3.74 1.95
N SER A 20 -18.04 4.83 2.65
CA SER A 20 -18.12 6.16 2.05
C SER A 20 -16.87 7.02 2.30
N CYS A 21 -15.89 6.50 3.03
CA CYS A 21 -14.64 7.20 3.30
C CYS A 21 -13.59 6.84 2.25
N SER A 22 -12.64 7.77 2.02
CA SER A 22 -11.41 7.42 1.32
C SER A 22 -10.54 6.60 2.25
N ILE A 23 -10.15 5.41 1.83
CA ILE A 23 -9.35 4.49 2.62
C ILE A 23 -8.03 4.25 1.91
N HIS A 24 -6.94 4.41 2.65
CA HIS A 24 -5.61 4.11 2.16
C HIS A 24 -4.96 3.08 3.07
N TYR A 25 -4.31 2.10 2.48
CA TYR A 25 -3.55 1.11 3.22
C TYR A 25 -2.05 1.36 3.01
N TRP A 26 -1.33 1.45 4.11
CA TRP A 26 0.12 1.60 4.12
C TRP A 26 0.73 0.46 4.91
N GLY A 27 1.33 -0.48 4.19
CA GLY A 27 2.01 -1.62 4.77
C GLY A 27 3.44 -1.72 4.27
N ASP A 28 4.10 -2.82 4.63
CA ASP A 28 5.42 -3.11 4.12
C ASP A 28 5.36 -3.38 2.62
N ILE A 29 6.40 -3.02 1.90
CA ILE A 29 6.53 -3.43 0.50
C ILE A 29 7.15 -4.83 0.50
N ASP A 30 6.29 -5.82 0.61
CA ASP A 30 6.64 -7.23 0.53
C ASP A 30 5.41 -8.01 0.07
N THR A 31 5.55 -9.32 -0.10
CA THR A 31 4.44 -10.12 -0.62
C THR A 31 3.27 -10.17 0.35
N HIS A 32 3.53 -10.22 1.65
CA HIS A 32 2.45 -10.22 2.65
C HIS A 32 1.74 -8.88 2.74
N GLY A 33 2.46 -7.77 2.58
CA GLY A 33 1.85 -6.44 2.55
C GLY A 33 0.84 -6.31 1.44
N PHE A 34 1.17 -6.78 0.25
CA PHE A 34 0.22 -6.81 -0.87
C PHE A 34 -0.89 -7.82 -0.67
N GLY A 35 -0.60 -8.94 0.01
CA GLY A 35 -1.64 -9.91 0.38
C GLY A 35 -2.69 -9.32 1.30
N ILE A 36 -2.26 -8.52 2.28
CA ILE A 36 -3.17 -7.81 3.18
C ILE A 36 -4.02 -6.80 2.41
N LEU A 37 -3.40 -6.04 1.51
CA LEU A 37 -4.11 -5.08 0.67
C LEU A 37 -5.19 -5.77 -0.18
N ASP A 38 -4.83 -6.86 -0.82
CA ASP A 38 -5.76 -7.65 -1.62
C ASP A 38 -6.94 -8.13 -0.78
N HIS A 39 -6.66 -8.65 0.41
CA HIS A 39 -7.68 -9.14 1.32
C HIS A 39 -8.59 -8.02 1.83
N LEU A 40 -8.02 -6.88 2.16
CA LEU A 40 -8.79 -5.71 2.59
C LEU A 40 -9.79 -5.27 1.51
N ARG A 41 -9.44 -5.43 0.24
CA ARG A 41 -10.31 -5.07 -0.87
C ARG A 41 -11.50 -6.01 -1.05
N VAL A 42 -11.52 -7.15 -0.37
CA VAL A 42 -12.72 -7.99 -0.31
C VAL A 42 -13.85 -7.22 0.38
N TYR A 43 -13.51 -6.44 1.39
CA TYR A 43 -14.48 -5.69 2.19
C TYR A 43 -14.66 -4.26 1.70
N PHE A 44 -13.58 -3.64 1.26
CA PHE A 44 -13.56 -2.25 0.82
C PHE A 44 -12.83 -2.15 -0.52
N GLY A 45 -13.58 -2.38 -1.59
CA GLY A 45 -12.99 -2.42 -2.94
C GLY A 45 -12.36 -1.11 -3.38
N HIS A 46 -12.66 -0.01 -2.71
CA HIS A 46 -12.14 1.33 -3.04
C HIS A 46 -10.84 1.70 -2.31
N VAL A 47 -10.26 0.77 -1.54
CA VAL A 47 -9.00 1.01 -0.84
C VAL A 47 -7.89 1.28 -1.84
N LYS A 48 -7.08 2.29 -1.55
CA LYS A 48 -5.88 2.61 -2.32
C LYS A 48 -4.65 2.30 -1.48
N SER A 49 -3.59 1.83 -2.12
CA SER A 49 -2.31 1.68 -1.44
C SER A 49 -1.65 3.05 -1.27
N PHE A 50 -0.86 3.17 -0.21
CA PHE A 50 -0.08 4.38 0.06
C PHE A 50 1.37 3.99 0.31
N LEU A 51 2.28 4.58 -0.44
CA LEU A 51 3.72 4.34 -0.37
C LEU A 51 4.16 2.89 -0.67
N MET A 52 3.26 2.08 -1.20
CA MET A 52 3.57 0.71 -1.61
C MET A 52 3.79 0.69 -3.13
N ASP A 53 4.75 1.47 -3.59
CA ASP A 53 5.03 1.63 -5.01
C ASP A 53 6.52 1.49 -5.30
N ARG A 54 6.82 1.34 -6.59
CA ARG A 54 8.19 1.12 -7.05
C ARG A 54 9.09 2.30 -6.75
N VAL A 55 8.56 3.52 -6.88
CA VAL A 55 9.35 4.73 -6.62
C VAL A 55 9.82 4.76 -5.17
N THR A 56 8.95 4.42 -4.24
CA THR A 56 9.30 4.34 -2.82
C THR A 56 10.32 3.22 -2.57
N LEU A 57 10.12 2.06 -3.18
CA LEU A 57 11.05 0.95 -3.05
C LEU A 57 12.44 1.35 -3.53
N ASP A 58 12.52 1.92 -4.72
CA ASP A 58 13.79 2.28 -5.34
C ASP A 58 14.52 3.40 -4.59
N ALA A 59 13.79 4.27 -3.93
CA ALA A 59 14.37 5.38 -3.16
C ALA A 59 14.97 4.91 -1.83
N HIS A 60 14.70 3.69 -1.40
CA HIS A 60 15.09 3.18 -0.08
C HIS A 60 15.96 1.91 -0.17
N THR A 61 16.75 1.78 -1.22
CA THR A 61 17.58 0.59 -1.43
C THR A 61 18.52 0.27 -0.26
N ALA A 62 18.98 1.31 0.44
CA ALA A 62 19.92 1.15 1.54
C ALA A 62 19.33 0.43 2.75
N VAL A 63 18.01 0.39 2.87
CA VAL A 63 17.32 -0.22 4.02
C VAL A 63 16.47 -1.42 3.62
N TRP A 64 16.68 -1.96 2.43
CA TRP A 64 16.00 -3.17 2.02
C TRP A 64 16.36 -4.34 2.95
N GLY A 65 15.34 -5.06 3.39
CA GLY A 65 15.48 -6.24 4.21
C GLY A 65 15.04 -7.48 3.47
N LYS A 66 14.78 -8.53 4.22
CA LYS A 66 14.39 -9.82 3.68
C LYS A 66 13.14 -10.34 4.39
N GLU A 67 12.20 -10.83 3.61
CA GLU A 67 10.99 -11.48 4.09
C GLU A 67 11.27 -12.96 4.29
N ASP A 68 10.95 -13.52 5.47
CA ASP A 68 11.30 -14.88 5.82
C ASP A 68 10.51 -15.93 5.03
N LYS A 69 9.22 -15.72 4.88
CA LYS A 69 8.33 -16.68 4.21
C LYS A 69 7.45 -15.95 3.22
N PRO A 70 7.97 -15.63 2.02
CA PRO A 70 7.18 -14.90 1.04
C PRO A 70 5.91 -15.62 0.66
N LEU A 71 4.86 -14.83 0.41
CA LEU A 71 3.62 -15.33 -0.13
C LEU A 71 3.84 -15.71 -1.59
N VAL A 72 3.24 -16.82 -2.02
CA VAL A 72 3.38 -17.29 -3.40
C VAL A 72 2.04 -17.29 -4.16
N ALA A 73 0.97 -16.89 -3.51
CA ALA A 73 -0.36 -16.89 -4.11
C ALA A 73 -0.49 -15.83 -5.20
N ASP A 74 -1.41 -16.05 -6.13
CA ASP A 74 -1.83 -15.02 -7.07
C ASP A 74 -2.82 -14.11 -6.36
N LEU A 75 -2.65 -12.80 -6.56
CA LEU A 75 -3.55 -11.79 -5.99
C LEU A 75 -4.33 -11.14 -7.13
N HIS A 76 -5.65 -11.07 -6.99
CA HIS A 76 -6.54 -10.65 -8.08
C HIS A 76 -7.14 -9.27 -7.90
N ARG A 77 -6.94 -8.64 -6.75
CA ARG A 77 -7.52 -7.33 -6.43
C ARG A 77 -6.50 -6.21 -6.39
N LEU A 78 -5.37 -6.42 -7.05
CA LEU A 78 -4.33 -5.40 -7.18
C LEU A 78 -4.53 -4.62 -8.47
N THR A 79 -4.14 -3.35 -8.46
CA THR A 79 -4.05 -2.57 -9.70
C THR A 79 -2.91 -3.12 -10.56
N SER A 80 -2.84 -2.71 -11.82
CA SER A 80 -1.78 -3.16 -12.71
C SER A 80 -0.39 -2.86 -12.17
N GLU A 81 -0.18 -1.66 -11.63
CA GLU A 81 1.11 -1.26 -11.06
C GLU A 81 1.44 -2.05 -9.81
N GLU A 82 0.47 -2.24 -8.92
CA GLU A 82 0.64 -3.04 -7.71
C GLU A 82 0.95 -4.48 -8.05
N ARG A 83 0.26 -5.04 -9.02
CA ARG A 83 0.47 -6.43 -9.45
C ARG A 83 1.87 -6.62 -10.04
N GLU A 84 2.30 -5.69 -10.86
CA GLU A 84 3.64 -5.75 -11.43
C GLU A 84 4.71 -5.78 -10.34
N LEU A 85 4.58 -4.90 -9.36
CA LEU A 85 5.52 -4.87 -8.24
C LEU A 85 5.42 -6.15 -7.40
N TYR A 86 4.20 -6.59 -7.08
CA TYR A 86 3.99 -7.83 -6.33
C TYR A 86 4.59 -9.03 -7.04
N ASP A 87 4.37 -9.16 -8.34
CA ASP A 87 4.90 -10.28 -9.11
C ASP A 87 6.42 -10.28 -9.09
N ASP A 88 7.05 -9.10 -9.19
CA ASP A 88 8.50 -8.98 -9.10
C ASP A 88 9.02 -9.40 -7.71
N LEU A 89 8.30 -9.07 -6.66
CA LEU A 89 8.65 -9.48 -5.30
C LEU A 89 8.46 -10.99 -5.11
N ARG A 90 7.32 -11.51 -5.52
CA ARG A 90 6.98 -12.93 -5.39
C ARG A 90 7.96 -13.81 -6.15
N ASP A 91 8.32 -13.41 -7.36
CA ASP A 91 9.14 -14.20 -8.26
C ASP A 91 10.64 -13.88 -8.14
N ASN A 92 11.02 -13.09 -7.13
CA ASN A 92 12.40 -12.74 -6.81
C ASN A 92 13.15 -12.08 -7.98
N ARG A 93 12.46 -11.29 -8.78
CA ARG A 93 13.03 -10.68 -10.00
C ARG A 93 13.99 -9.55 -9.70
N VAL A 94 13.81 -8.86 -8.58
CA VAL A 94 14.71 -7.79 -8.16
C VAL A 94 15.75 -8.32 -7.19
N ARG A 95 15.29 -9.05 -6.17
CA ARG A 95 16.12 -9.59 -5.12
C ARG A 95 15.33 -10.68 -4.40
N ALA A 96 15.99 -11.75 -3.99
CA ALA A 96 15.32 -12.85 -3.28
C ALA A 96 14.75 -12.36 -1.95
N GLY A 97 13.44 -12.55 -1.76
CA GLY A 97 12.77 -12.20 -0.52
C GLY A 97 12.79 -10.71 -0.21
N LEU A 98 12.85 -9.86 -1.20
CA LEU A 98 12.94 -8.41 -1.00
C LEU A 98 11.80 -7.88 -0.14
N ARG A 99 12.17 -7.04 0.82
CA ARG A 99 11.23 -6.39 1.72
C ARG A 99 11.69 -4.98 2.05
N LEU A 100 10.79 -4.03 1.97
CA LEU A 100 10.99 -2.70 2.54
C LEU A 100 9.94 -2.51 3.63
N GLU A 101 10.37 -2.53 4.88
CA GLU A 101 9.49 -2.31 6.01
C GLU A 101 9.04 -0.85 6.05
N GLN A 102 7.75 -0.62 6.31
CA GLN A 102 7.20 0.72 6.33
C GLN A 102 7.90 1.64 7.33
N GLU A 103 8.38 1.08 8.44
CA GLU A 103 9.07 1.85 9.47
C GLU A 103 10.45 2.37 9.04
N HIS A 104 10.99 1.85 7.95
CA HIS A 104 12.28 2.30 7.40
C HIS A 104 12.11 3.37 6.31
N ILE A 105 10.89 3.75 5.98
CA ILE A 105 10.64 4.81 5.02
C ILE A 105 10.95 6.15 5.67
N GLY A 106 11.79 6.97 5.01
CA GLY A 106 12.25 8.22 5.56
C GLY A 106 11.12 9.22 5.82
N PHE A 107 11.27 10.00 6.88
CA PHE A 107 10.26 10.98 7.28
C PHE A 107 9.97 12.00 6.18
N HIS A 108 11.01 12.50 5.50
CA HIS A 108 10.80 13.47 4.42
C HIS A 108 10.03 12.88 3.25
N TRP A 109 10.28 11.61 2.93
CA TRP A 109 9.54 10.91 1.89
C TRP A 109 8.07 10.78 2.26
N LEU A 110 7.82 10.34 3.50
CA LEU A 110 6.45 10.20 4.01
C LEU A 110 5.73 11.55 4.02
N ALA A 111 6.36 12.59 4.55
CA ALA A 111 5.75 13.91 4.65
C ALA A 111 5.42 14.48 3.27
N HIS A 112 6.34 14.36 2.32
CA HIS A 112 6.13 14.83 0.96
C HIS A 112 4.97 14.10 0.27
N ARG A 113 4.94 12.78 0.39
CA ARG A 113 3.88 11.97 -0.24
C ARG A 113 2.55 12.18 0.44
N LEU A 114 2.53 12.35 1.76
CA LEU A 114 1.30 12.66 2.48
C LEU A 114 0.74 14.01 2.07
N GLN A 115 1.60 15.03 1.95
CA GLN A 115 1.19 16.34 1.47
C GLN A 115 0.64 16.27 0.06
N HIS A 116 1.29 15.52 -0.81
CA HIS A 116 0.82 15.30 -2.19
C HIS A 116 -0.54 14.60 -2.22
N LEU A 117 -0.76 13.64 -1.34
CA LEU A 117 -2.05 12.96 -1.21
C LEU A 117 -3.15 13.94 -0.79
N LEU A 118 -2.85 14.79 0.19
CA LEU A 118 -3.81 15.79 0.66
C LEU A 118 -4.10 16.84 -0.42
N ASP A 119 -3.10 17.27 -1.14
CA ASP A 119 -3.27 18.21 -2.26
C ASP A 119 -4.09 17.57 -3.37
N GLY A 120 -3.83 16.31 -3.68
CA GLY A 120 -4.60 15.56 -4.67
C GLY A 120 -6.05 15.37 -4.27
N ALA A 121 -6.32 15.18 -2.98
CA ALA A 121 -7.68 15.06 -2.47
C ALA A 121 -8.41 16.41 -2.49
N ALA A 122 -7.69 17.50 -2.29
CA ALA A 122 -8.25 18.84 -2.30
C ALA A 122 -8.43 19.39 -3.71
N ALA A 123 -7.50 19.07 -4.62
CA ALA A 123 -7.50 19.59 -5.98
C ALA A 123 -8.81 19.36 -6.74
N PRO A 124 -9.45 18.18 -6.68
CA PRO A 124 -10.73 17.98 -7.34
C PRO A 124 -11.82 18.91 -6.82
N HIS A 125 -11.83 19.19 -5.53
CA HIS A 125 -12.77 20.12 -4.96
C HIS A 125 -12.52 21.53 -5.48
N LEU A 126 -11.27 21.93 -5.51
CA LEU A 126 -10.90 23.24 -6.03
C LEU A 126 -11.22 23.34 -7.52
N GLY A 127 -11.02 22.25 -8.25
CA GLY A 127 -11.30 22.19 -9.67
C GLY A 127 -12.78 22.10 -10.01
N THR A 128 -13.59 21.58 -9.12
CA THR A 128 -15.02 21.35 -9.33
C THR A 128 -15.90 22.41 -8.68
N LEU A 129 -15.32 23.21 -7.81
CA LEU A 129 -16.00 24.26 -7.08
C LEU A 129 -16.03 25.61 -7.77
N PRO A 130 -15.44 25.77 -8.87
CA PRO A 130 -15.48 27.06 -9.55
C PRO A 130 -16.88 27.53 -9.67
#